data_f9ccb0cb6dd73d67c856f7186467b09a
#
_entry.id   f9ccb0cb6dd73d67c856f7186467b09a
#
_cell.length_a   1.000
_cell.length_b   1.000
_cell.length_c   1.000
_cell.angle_alpha   90.00
_cell.angle_beta   90.00
_cell.angle_gamma   90.00
#
_symmetry.space_group_name_H-M   'P 1'
#
loop_
_entity.id
_entity.type
_entity.pdbx_description
1 polymer ?
#
loop_
_entity_poly.entity_id
_entity_poly.type
_entity_poly.pdbx_seq_one_letter_code
_entity_poly.pdbx_strand_id
1 'polypeptide(L)'
;MCIPRSNLAEWHLTYRCDLACIGCNRACFLPPATPDMTLDDARQFVRQAKELRWAPDVALLGGEPTLHPDLFGFLEIARQLSGRVIVVSNGFSRHAQDCLRRAQVLGAEVDCRSHKPHGSIRHTVIDVFAAPADCGMEGRALCSWHSSAGGCGISVDAGGYTACPIGGAIDGILGLGVRTRRLADLWAPEKVASQTAALCRFCGKGLGLDREHQSQCRTCFGVAMSATWQRAAERLTGGPLP
;
A
#
# COMPACT_ATOMS: atom_id res chain seq x y z
N MET A 1 -22.82 0.18 12.38
CA MET A 1 -21.43 0.62 12.65
C MET A 1 -20.54 -0.03 11.60
N CYS A 2 -20.04 0.71 10.60
CA CYS A 2 -19.09 0.16 9.62
C CYS A 2 -17.71 0.15 10.26
N ILE A 3 -17.39 -0.95 10.94
CA ILE A 3 -16.03 -1.27 11.35
C ILE A 3 -15.26 -1.56 10.06
N PRO A 4 -13.97 -1.16 9.88
CA PRO A 4 -13.15 -1.67 8.81
C PRO A 4 -13.34 -3.17 8.71
N ARG A 5 -13.70 -3.67 7.53
CA ARG A 5 -14.07 -5.10 7.34
C ARG A 5 -12.93 -6.05 7.65
N SER A 6 -11.71 -5.53 7.77
CA SER A 6 -10.51 -6.28 8.12
C SER A 6 -9.93 -5.79 9.44
N ASN A 7 -9.46 -6.71 10.26
CA ASN A 7 -8.71 -6.39 11.47
C ASN A 7 -7.20 -6.22 11.17
N LEU A 8 -6.86 -5.61 10.03
CA LEU A 8 -5.48 -5.42 9.58
C LEU A 8 -5.17 -3.96 9.29
N ALA A 9 -4.09 -3.44 9.84
CA ALA A 9 -3.48 -2.16 9.49
C ALA A 9 -2.14 -2.38 8.80
N GLU A 10 -2.01 -1.95 7.56
CA GLU A 10 -0.77 -2.00 6.80
C GLU A 10 0.00 -0.68 6.98
N TRP A 11 1.09 -0.72 7.75
CA TRP A 11 1.96 0.42 7.96
C TRP A 11 3.03 0.48 6.89
N HIS A 12 2.91 1.44 5.99
CA HIS A 12 3.88 1.70 4.92
C HIS A 12 5.01 2.56 5.47
N LEU A 13 6.04 1.93 6.05
CA LEU A 13 7.16 2.61 6.70
C LEU A 13 7.93 3.48 5.72
N THR A 14 8.08 3.00 4.48
CA THR A 14 8.76 3.68 3.38
C THR A 14 8.20 3.20 2.05
N TYR A 15 8.28 4.03 1.02
CA TYR A 15 8.04 3.61 -0.37
C TYR A 15 9.34 3.34 -1.14
N ARG A 16 10.51 3.45 -0.48
CA ARG A 16 11.80 3.02 -1.05
C ARG A 16 11.87 1.51 -1.08
N CYS A 17 12.45 0.96 -2.14
CA CYS A 17 12.65 -0.47 -2.29
C CYS A 17 13.97 -0.74 -3.02
N ASP A 18 14.64 -1.81 -2.68
CA ASP A 18 15.84 -2.33 -3.36
C ASP A 18 15.50 -3.20 -4.58
N LEU A 19 14.18 -3.37 -4.86
CA LEU A 19 13.68 -4.08 -6.04
C LEU A 19 12.72 -3.19 -6.85
N ALA A 20 12.76 -3.35 -8.17
CA ALA A 20 11.82 -2.74 -9.13
C ALA A 20 10.86 -3.80 -9.69
N CYS A 21 9.99 -4.33 -8.83
CA CYS A 21 9.06 -5.39 -9.22
C CYS A 21 8.05 -4.91 -10.25
N ILE A 22 7.91 -5.63 -11.36
CA ILE A 22 6.85 -5.42 -12.35
C ILE A 22 5.49 -5.63 -11.66
N GLY A 23 4.57 -4.67 -11.79
CA GLY A 23 3.25 -4.74 -11.19
C GLY A 23 3.23 -4.59 -9.66
N CYS A 24 4.27 -3.95 -9.09
CA CYS A 24 4.26 -3.58 -7.68
C CYS A 24 3.06 -2.68 -7.38
N ASN A 25 2.08 -3.17 -6.63
CA ASN A 25 0.83 -2.44 -6.35
C ASN A 25 1.01 -1.18 -5.49
N ARG A 26 2.21 -0.90 -5.03
CA ARG A 26 2.61 0.34 -4.34
C ARG A 26 3.50 1.22 -5.21
N ALA A 27 3.76 0.78 -6.46
CA ALA A 27 4.60 1.47 -7.44
C ALA A 27 5.99 1.86 -6.92
N CYS A 28 6.59 1.04 -6.07
CA CYS A 28 7.92 1.30 -5.47
C CYS A 28 9.08 1.27 -6.48
N PHE A 29 8.79 1.04 -7.74
CA PHE A 29 9.71 1.25 -8.86
C PHE A 29 9.77 2.72 -9.30
N LEU A 30 8.85 3.58 -8.82
CA LEU A 30 8.88 5.03 -8.98
C LEU A 30 9.58 5.68 -7.78
N PRO A 31 10.11 6.90 -7.95
CA PRO A 31 10.56 7.71 -6.81
C PRO A 31 9.43 7.88 -5.78
N PRO A 32 9.73 7.79 -4.48
CA PRO A 32 8.71 7.95 -3.44
C PRO A 32 8.00 9.30 -3.53
N ALA A 33 6.67 9.27 -3.66
CA ALA A 33 5.83 10.47 -3.66
C ALA A 33 5.34 10.84 -2.24
N THR A 34 5.59 9.98 -1.26
CA THR A 34 5.25 10.18 0.15
C THR A 34 6.53 10.00 0.97
N PRO A 35 6.81 10.84 1.96
CA PRO A 35 7.97 10.69 2.84
C PRO A 35 7.88 9.39 3.66
N ASP A 36 9.01 8.99 4.23
CA ASP A 36 9.04 7.87 5.16
C ASP A 36 8.17 8.19 6.39
N MET A 37 7.51 7.16 6.92
CA MET A 37 6.71 7.26 8.13
C MET A 37 7.62 7.53 9.34
N THR A 38 7.16 8.33 10.27
CA THR A 38 7.90 8.61 11.51
C THR A 38 7.36 7.76 12.66
N LEU A 39 8.17 7.59 13.72
CA LEU A 39 7.71 6.95 14.96
C LEU A 39 6.54 7.70 15.60
N ASP A 40 6.44 9.01 15.37
CA ASP A 40 5.32 9.81 15.90
C ASP A 40 4.02 9.55 15.13
N ASP A 41 4.08 9.31 13.82
CA ASP A 41 2.92 8.85 13.04
C ASP A 41 2.39 7.51 13.60
N ALA A 42 3.31 6.58 13.91
CA ALA A 42 2.95 5.30 14.51
C ALA A 42 2.33 5.46 15.91
N ARG A 43 2.91 6.32 16.76
CA ARG A 43 2.35 6.63 18.09
C ARG A 43 0.97 7.25 17.98
N GLN A 44 0.78 8.16 17.01
CA GLN A 44 -0.52 8.77 16.73
C GLN A 44 -1.56 7.73 16.34
N PHE A 45 -1.21 6.81 15.44
CA PHE A 45 -2.09 5.71 15.06
C PHE A 45 -2.49 4.86 16.29
N VAL A 46 -1.52 4.44 17.11
CA VAL A 46 -1.77 3.63 18.30
C VAL A 46 -2.70 4.33 19.29
N ARG A 47 -2.49 5.64 19.54
CA ARG A 47 -3.42 6.43 20.39
C ARG A 47 -4.84 6.39 19.86
N GLN A 48 -5.03 6.71 18.57
CA GLN A 48 -6.35 6.74 17.94
C GLN A 48 -7.02 5.34 17.90
N ALA A 49 -6.25 4.28 17.65
CA ALA A 49 -6.76 2.91 17.66
C ALA A 49 -7.26 2.51 19.06
N LYS A 50 -6.51 2.88 20.12
CA LYS A 50 -6.92 2.64 21.52
C LYS A 50 -8.19 3.43 21.89
N GLU A 51 -8.31 4.68 21.47
CA GLU A 51 -9.52 5.49 21.66
C GLU A 51 -10.76 4.84 21.01
N LEU A 52 -10.57 4.23 19.85
CA LEU A 52 -11.61 3.48 19.13
C LEU A 52 -11.83 2.05 19.68
N ARG A 53 -11.05 1.62 20.67
CA ARG A 53 -11.03 0.23 21.17
C ARG A 53 -10.82 -0.78 20.04
N TRP A 54 -9.99 -0.43 19.06
CA TRP A 54 -9.63 -1.27 17.95
C TRP A 54 -8.20 -1.77 18.09
N ALA A 55 -8.04 -3.07 18.04
CA ALA A 55 -6.76 -3.76 18.20
C ALA A 55 -6.46 -4.60 16.95
N PRO A 56 -6.03 -3.96 15.86
CA PRO A 56 -5.73 -4.66 14.62
C PRO A 56 -4.44 -5.46 14.72
N ASP A 57 -4.34 -6.45 13.84
CA ASP A 57 -3.05 -6.94 13.39
C ASP A 57 -2.32 -5.82 12.64
N VAL A 58 -1.02 -5.69 12.83
CA VAL A 58 -0.21 -4.67 12.16
C VAL A 58 0.79 -5.33 11.25
N ALA A 59 0.73 -5.03 9.96
CA ALA A 59 1.74 -5.41 8.99
C ALA A 59 2.70 -4.24 8.77
N LEU A 60 3.95 -4.40 9.18
CA LEU A 60 5.04 -3.47 8.89
C LEU A 60 5.58 -3.79 7.50
N LEU A 61 5.35 -2.90 6.55
CA LEU A 61 5.69 -3.11 5.14
C LEU A 61 5.97 -1.77 4.44
N GLY A 62 5.86 -1.74 3.13
CA GLY A 62 6.05 -0.54 2.32
C GLY A 62 6.58 -0.92 0.95
N GLY A 63 7.68 -0.30 0.54
CA GLY A 63 8.58 -0.84 -0.47
C GLY A 63 9.34 -2.02 0.15
N GLU A 64 10.47 -1.73 0.76
CA GLU A 64 11.18 -2.70 1.59
C GLU A 64 11.34 -2.11 3.01
N PRO A 65 10.62 -2.63 4.02
CA PRO A 65 10.61 -2.04 5.35
C PRO A 65 11.96 -2.09 6.07
N THR A 66 12.84 -3.02 5.69
CA THR A 66 14.18 -3.13 6.29
C THR A 66 15.12 -1.98 5.86
N LEU A 67 14.73 -1.20 4.85
CA LEU A 67 15.43 0.03 4.48
C LEU A 67 15.09 1.22 5.38
N HIS A 68 14.07 1.06 6.25
CA HIS A 68 13.74 2.11 7.21
C HIS A 68 14.62 1.97 8.46
N PRO A 69 15.35 3.04 8.89
CA PRO A 69 16.29 2.94 10.01
C PRO A 69 15.61 2.55 11.33
N ASP A 70 14.36 2.97 11.51
CA ASP A 70 13.60 2.77 12.76
C ASP A 70 12.67 1.55 12.74
N LEU A 71 12.89 0.56 11.86
CA LEU A 71 12.05 -0.65 11.76
C LEU A 71 11.71 -1.26 13.12
N PHE A 72 12.70 -1.38 14.00
CA PHE A 72 12.51 -1.99 15.32
C PHE A 72 11.74 -1.09 16.28
N GLY A 73 11.87 0.23 16.16
CA GLY A 73 11.04 1.19 16.88
C GLY A 73 9.56 1.08 16.50
N PHE A 74 9.27 0.90 15.20
CA PHE A 74 7.91 0.61 14.74
C PHE A 74 7.37 -0.71 15.30
N LEU A 75 8.19 -1.75 15.34
CA LEU A 75 7.82 -3.03 15.93
C LEU A 75 7.42 -2.88 17.41
N GLU A 76 8.20 -2.15 18.19
CA GLU A 76 7.91 -1.89 19.62
C GLU A 76 6.60 -1.10 19.80
N ILE A 77 6.37 -0.09 18.95
CA ILE A 77 5.14 0.71 19.01
C ILE A 77 3.92 -0.12 18.61
N ALA A 78 4.02 -0.91 17.53
CA ALA A 78 2.93 -1.75 17.04
C ALA A 78 2.47 -2.77 18.10
N ARG A 79 3.40 -3.30 18.90
CA ARG A 79 3.11 -4.24 20.00
C ARG A 79 2.29 -3.67 21.15
N GLN A 80 2.13 -2.36 21.22
CA GLN A 80 1.23 -1.73 22.19
C GLN A 80 -0.25 -1.95 21.87
N LEU A 81 -0.55 -2.48 20.69
CA LEU A 81 -1.86 -3.00 20.31
C LEU A 81 -1.91 -4.50 20.64
N SER A 82 -3.09 -5.04 20.86
CA SER A 82 -3.26 -6.47 21.21
C SER A 82 -3.25 -7.42 20.02
N GLY A 83 -3.10 -6.90 18.79
CA GLY A 83 -3.02 -7.69 17.56
C GLY A 83 -1.64 -8.29 17.31
N ARG A 84 -1.52 -9.08 16.25
CA ARG A 84 -0.25 -9.63 15.77
C ARG A 84 0.56 -8.54 15.08
N VAL A 85 1.89 -8.64 15.15
CA VAL A 85 2.78 -7.79 14.36
C VAL A 85 3.52 -8.65 13.34
N ILE A 86 3.39 -8.30 12.07
CA ILE A 86 3.92 -9.05 10.93
C ILE A 86 4.90 -8.13 10.18
N VAL A 87 6.12 -8.58 9.96
CA VAL A 87 7.06 -7.88 9.06
C VAL A 87 6.99 -8.52 7.68
N VAL A 88 6.54 -7.75 6.68
CA VAL A 88 6.41 -8.21 5.29
C VAL A 88 7.57 -7.65 4.48
N SER A 89 8.49 -8.50 4.05
CA SER A 89 9.73 -8.12 3.37
C SER A 89 9.95 -8.95 2.11
N ASN A 90 10.69 -8.40 1.16
CA ASN A 90 11.17 -9.16 0.01
C ASN A 90 12.32 -10.13 0.39
N GLY A 91 13.01 -9.89 1.52
CA GLY A 91 14.12 -10.72 2.00
C GLY A 91 15.31 -10.82 1.04
N PHE A 92 15.43 -9.92 0.08
CA PHE A 92 16.39 -10.03 -1.02
C PHE A 92 17.83 -9.80 -0.55
N SER A 93 18.07 -8.71 0.17
CA SER A 93 19.41 -8.36 0.63
C SER A 93 19.79 -9.13 1.90
N ARG A 94 21.12 -9.29 2.12
CA ARG A 94 21.61 -9.84 3.39
C ARG A 94 21.15 -9.03 4.59
N HIS A 95 21.16 -7.70 4.44
CA HIS A 95 20.64 -6.81 5.47
C HIS A 95 19.16 -7.09 5.80
N ALA A 96 18.31 -7.26 4.78
CA ALA A 96 16.91 -7.62 4.99
C ALA A 96 16.77 -8.94 5.77
N GLN A 97 17.53 -9.96 5.37
CA GLN A 97 17.51 -11.27 6.05
C GLN A 97 17.97 -11.17 7.52
N ASP A 98 18.98 -10.34 7.82
CA ASP A 98 19.44 -10.10 9.19
C ASP A 98 18.37 -9.38 10.01
N CYS A 99 17.72 -8.36 9.43
CA CYS A 99 16.61 -7.65 10.07
C CYS A 99 15.43 -8.59 10.36
N LEU A 100 15.09 -9.48 9.43
CA LEU A 100 14.00 -10.43 9.61
C LEU A 100 14.28 -11.43 10.72
N ARG A 101 15.51 -11.97 10.80
CA ARG A 101 15.91 -12.84 11.93
C ARG A 101 15.77 -12.12 13.27
N ARG A 102 16.23 -10.86 13.34
CA ARG A 102 16.09 -10.05 14.55
C ARG A 102 14.63 -9.78 14.90
N ALA A 103 13.78 -9.48 13.91
CA ALA A 103 12.34 -9.27 14.12
C ALA A 103 11.67 -10.53 14.70
N GLN A 104 12.02 -11.72 14.21
CA GLN A 104 11.54 -13.00 14.75
C GLN A 104 11.96 -13.21 16.20
N VAL A 105 13.23 -12.96 16.54
CA VAL A 105 13.73 -13.05 17.92
C VAL A 105 12.96 -12.08 18.83
N LEU A 106 12.62 -10.91 18.33
CA LEU A 106 11.76 -9.95 19.02
C LEU A 106 10.28 -10.35 19.01
N GLY A 107 9.89 -11.50 18.44
CA GLY A 107 8.55 -12.10 18.47
C GLY A 107 7.59 -11.51 17.44
N ALA A 108 8.06 -10.91 16.35
CA ALA A 108 7.25 -10.61 15.21
C ALA A 108 7.06 -11.86 14.34
N GLU A 109 5.90 -11.97 13.69
CA GLU A 109 5.74 -12.87 12.54
C GLU A 109 6.49 -12.30 11.34
N VAL A 110 7.00 -13.16 10.48
CA VAL A 110 7.70 -12.75 9.27
C VAL A 110 7.02 -13.37 8.06
N ASP A 111 6.54 -12.52 7.15
CA ASP A 111 6.12 -12.89 5.81
C ASP A 111 7.24 -12.52 4.82
N CYS A 112 8.18 -13.45 4.63
CA CYS A 112 9.30 -13.26 3.73
C CYS A 112 8.97 -13.79 2.34
N ARG A 113 9.04 -12.90 1.33
CA ARG A 113 8.75 -13.23 -0.06
C ARG A 113 10.00 -13.36 -0.91
N SER A 114 11.08 -13.89 -0.33
CA SER A 114 12.42 -14.04 -0.94
C SER A 114 12.50 -15.04 -2.11
N HIS A 115 11.47 -15.86 -2.33
CA HIS A 115 11.39 -16.79 -3.46
C HIS A 115 11.13 -16.10 -4.82
N LYS A 116 11.12 -14.80 -4.84
CA LYS A 116 11.02 -14.01 -6.05
C LYS A 116 12.32 -14.10 -6.83
N PRO A 117 12.33 -14.62 -8.08
CA PRO A 117 13.56 -14.73 -8.87
C PRO A 117 14.12 -13.35 -9.19
N HIS A 118 15.46 -13.27 -9.28
CA HIS A 118 16.17 -12.03 -9.59
C HIS A 118 15.60 -11.33 -10.83
N GLY A 119 15.32 -10.05 -10.70
CA GLY A 119 15.21 -9.10 -11.80
C GLY A 119 13.83 -8.91 -12.43
N SER A 120 12.87 -9.82 -12.27
CA SER A 120 11.55 -9.62 -12.89
C SER A 120 10.44 -10.32 -12.13
N ILE A 121 10.09 -9.77 -10.98
CA ILE A 121 8.97 -10.33 -10.25
C ILE A 121 7.68 -9.76 -10.82
N ARG A 122 6.96 -10.60 -11.53
CA ARG A 122 5.57 -10.29 -11.85
C ARG A 122 4.74 -10.49 -10.60
N HIS A 123 4.30 -9.41 -9.99
CA HIS A 123 3.12 -9.48 -9.16
C HIS A 123 1.93 -9.85 -10.06
N THR A 124 1.18 -10.86 -9.68
CA THR A 124 -0.04 -11.30 -10.38
C THR A 124 -1.18 -10.26 -10.33
N VAL A 125 -0.88 -9.02 -9.90
CA VAL A 125 -1.87 -7.97 -9.63
C VAL A 125 -1.51 -6.73 -10.44
N ILE A 126 -1.54 -6.88 -11.75
CA ILE A 126 -1.05 -5.90 -12.71
C ILE A 126 -2.03 -4.73 -12.90
N ASP A 127 -3.29 -4.90 -12.54
CA ASP A 127 -4.37 -4.01 -12.96
C ASP A 127 -4.44 -2.67 -12.22
N VAL A 128 -3.63 -2.45 -11.19
CA VAL A 128 -3.65 -1.20 -10.41
C VAL A 128 -3.41 0.02 -11.28
N PHE A 129 -2.52 -0.09 -12.27
CA PHE A 129 -2.06 1.03 -13.11
C PHE A 129 -2.94 1.28 -14.34
N ALA A 130 -4.02 0.55 -14.50
CA ALA A 130 -5.03 0.78 -15.54
C ALA A 130 -6.19 1.59 -14.95
N ALA A 131 -6.10 2.92 -14.98
CA ALA A 131 -7.13 3.78 -14.42
C ALA A 131 -8.46 3.63 -15.18
N PRO A 132 -9.55 3.22 -14.53
CA PRO A 132 -10.88 3.17 -15.16
C PRO A 132 -11.28 4.48 -15.79
N ALA A 133 -10.92 5.61 -15.18
CA ALA A 133 -11.18 6.95 -15.71
C ALA A 133 -10.57 7.19 -17.10
N ASP A 134 -9.46 6.55 -17.42
CA ASP A 134 -8.81 6.67 -18.74
C ASP A 134 -9.49 5.82 -19.83
N CYS A 135 -10.30 4.83 -19.43
CA CYS A 135 -10.99 3.90 -20.32
C CYS A 135 -12.49 4.24 -20.48
N GLY A 136 -12.94 5.39 -19.99
CA GLY A 136 -14.36 5.77 -20.01
C GLY A 136 -15.25 4.90 -19.10
N MET A 137 -14.64 4.13 -18.20
CA MET A 137 -15.35 3.28 -17.27
C MET A 137 -15.58 4.00 -15.95
N GLU A 138 -16.81 4.04 -15.49
CA GLU A 138 -17.09 4.51 -14.13
C GLU A 138 -16.52 3.52 -13.12
N GLY A 139 -15.64 4.02 -12.24
CA GLY A 139 -14.90 3.23 -11.26
C GLY A 139 -15.75 2.63 -10.14
N ARG A 140 -16.79 1.93 -10.48
CA ARG A 140 -17.60 1.10 -9.56
C ARG A 140 -17.26 -0.37 -9.68
N ALA A 141 -16.00 -0.67 -9.78
CA ALA A 141 -15.65 -2.06 -9.65
C ALA A 141 -15.82 -2.48 -8.21
N LEU A 142 -16.58 -3.51 -8.02
CA LEU A 142 -16.58 -4.34 -6.82
C LEU A 142 -15.21 -5.03 -6.78
N CYS A 143 -14.22 -4.31 -6.29
CA CYS A 143 -12.93 -4.91 -5.99
C CYS A 143 -13.22 -6.09 -5.05
N SER A 144 -12.90 -7.30 -5.48
CA SER A 144 -13.11 -8.52 -4.69
C SER A 144 -12.46 -8.44 -3.30
N TRP A 145 -11.49 -7.56 -3.15
CA TRP A 145 -10.81 -7.27 -1.89
C TRP A 145 -11.69 -6.48 -0.90
N HIS A 146 -12.64 -5.69 -1.39
CA HIS A 146 -13.62 -5.02 -0.56
C HIS A 146 -14.88 -5.86 -0.30
N SER A 147 -15.16 -6.85 -1.16
CA SER A 147 -16.34 -7.72 -1.05
C SER A 147 -16.09 -8.99 -0.26
N SER A 148 -14.85 -9.41 -0.04
CA SER A 148 -14.52 -10.59 0.73
C SER A 148 -14.84 -10.39 2.22
N ALA A 149 -15.30 -11.44 2.89
CA ALA A 149 -15.67 -11.42 4.31
C ALA A 149 -14.53 -10.98 5.25
N GLY A 150 -13.27 -11.09 4.80
CA GLY A 150 -12.09 -10.64 5.54
C GLY A 150 -11.65 -9.21 5.23
N GLY A 151 -12.18 -8.60 4.17
CA GLY A 151 -11.79 -7.27 3.71
C GLY A 151 -10.28 -7.12 3.43
N CYS A 152 -9.90 -5.98 2.87
CA CYS A 152 -8.51 -5.54 2.87
C CYS A 152 -8.24 -4.74 4.12
N GLY A 153 -7.01 -4.74 4.60
CA GLY A 153 -6.57 -3.82 5.65
C GLY A 153 -6.72 -2.35 5.25
N ILE A 154 -6.45 -1.48 6.18
CA ILE A 154 -6.29 -0.05 5.91
C ILE A 154 -4.82 0.25 5.60
N SER A 155 -4.55 1.31 4.83
CA SER A 155 -3.21 1.87 4.69
C SER A 155 -2.96 2.93 5.76
N VAL A 156 -1.77 2.88 6.33
CA VAL A 156 -1.23 3.86 7.27
C VAL A 156 0.14 4.27 6.76
N ASP A 157 0.33 5.55 6.49
CA ASP A 157 1.63 6.11 6.09
C ASP A 157 1.82 7.54 6.62
N ALA A 158 2.94 8.18 6.30
CA ALA A 158 3.22 9.55 6.70
C ALA A 158 2.16 10.56 6.22
N GLY A 159 1.41 10.23 5.17
CA GLY A 159 0.29 11.05 4.66
C GLY A 159 -1.00 10.91 5.48
N GLY A 160 -1.18 9.82 6.21
CA GLY A 160 -2.39 9.50 6.98
C GLY A 160 -2.98 8.14 6.67
N TYR A 161 -4.30 8.04 6.64
CA TYR A 161 -5.03 6.77 6.58
C TYR A 161 -5.91 6.67 5.34
N THR A 162 -5.95 5.48 4.73
CA THR A 162 -6.95 5.16 3.70
C THR A 162 -7.64 3.83 4.00
N ALA A 163 -8.91 3.72 3.59
CA ALA A 163 -9.72 2.51 3.74
C ALA A 163 -9.27 1.35 2.82
N CYS A 164 -8.22 1.55 2.04
CA CYS A 164 -7.66 0.58 1.11
C CYS A 164 -6.15 0.47 1.34
N PRO A 165 -5.57 -0.74 1.43
CA PRO A 165 -4.14 -0.92 1.75
C PRO A 165 -3.20 -0.37 0.67
N ILE A 166 -3.67 -0.22 -0.57
CA ILE A 166 -2.89 0.42 -1.65
C ILE A 166 -3.28 1.89 -1.86
N GLY A 167 -4.29 2.37 -1.14
CA GLY A 167 -4.84 3.70 -1.31
C GLY A 167 -3.84 4.81 -1.01
N GLY A 168 -2.97 4.61 -0.03
CA GLY A 168 -1.89 5.54 0.28
C GLY A 168 -0.93 5.74 -0.90
N ALA A 169 -0.51 4.66 -1.56
CA ALA A 169 0.34 4.76 -2.75
C ALA A 169 -0.37 5.50 -3.90
N ILE A 170 -1.63 5.14 -4.18
CA ILE A 170 -2.43 5.80 -5.23
C ILE A 170 -2.56 7.30 -4.95
N ASP A 171 -2.95 7.65 -3.73
CA ASP A 171 -3.13 9.05 -3.33
C ASP A 171 -1.83 9.84 -3.40
N GLY A 172 -0.72 9.29 -2.93
CA GLY A 172 0.58 9.96 -2.97
C GLY A 172 1.06 10.21 -4.39
N ILE A 173 1.01 9.20 -5.24
CA ILE A 173 1.48 9.28 -6.63
C ILE A 173 0.61 10.21 -7.47
N LEU A 174 -0.70 10.13 -7.33
CA LEU A 174 -1.63 10.92 -8.13
C LEU A 174 -1.96 12.29 -7.53
N GLY A 175 -1.62 12.52 -6.25
CA GLY A 175 -1.89 13.78 -5.57
C GLY A 175 -3.38 14.05 -5.33
N LEU A 176 -4.16 13.02 -4.98
CA LEU A 176 -5.61 13.12 -4.85
C LEU A 176 -6.06 13.84 -3.58
N GLY A 177 -5.22 13.82 -2.52
CA GLY A 177 -5.51 14.46 -1.24
C GLY A 177 -6.66 13.82 -0.46
N VAL A 178 -6.86 12.51 -0.59
CA VAL A 178 -8.00 11.79 0.01
C VAL A 178 -7.68 11.11 1.35
N ARG A 179 -6.40 11.10 1.76
CA ARG A 179 -6.02 10.57 3.09
C ARG A 179 -6.70 11.37 4.20
N THR A 180 -7.02 10.70 5.30
CA THR A 180 -7.45 11.35 6.53
C THR A 180 -6.39 11.23 7.62
N ARG A 181 -6.30 12.23 8.51
CA ARG A 181 -5.49 12.18 9.73
C ARG A 181 -6.27 11.67 10.95
N ARG A 182 -7.57 11.47 10.79
CA ARG A 182 -8.45 10.96 11.84
C ARG A 182 -8.83 9.52 11.53
N LEU A 183 -8.32 8.60 12.33
CA LEU A 183 -8.61 7.18 12.16
C LEU A 183 -10.12 6.90 12.23
N ALA A 184 -10.85 7.63 13.08
CA ALA A 184 -12.31 7.52 13.22
C ALA A 184 -13.10 7.78 11.92
N ASP A 185 -12.53 8.52 10.96
CA ASP A 185 -13.18 8.76 9.67
C ASP A 185 -13.36 7.47 8.87
N LEU A 186 -12.52 6.45 9.13
CA LEU A 186 -12.63 5.14 8.48
C LEU A 186 -13.78 4.28 9.05
N TRP A 187 -14.46 4.76 10.11
CA TRP A 187 -15.70 4.18 10.65
C TRP A 187 -16.94 4.95 10.19
N ALA A 188 -16.78 6.05 9.45
CA ALA A 188 -17.86 6.84 8.88
C ALA A 188 -18.13 6.38 7.44
N PRO A 189 -19.28 5.73 7.15
CA PRO A 189 -19.56 5.13 5.84
C PRO A 189 -19.45 6.12 4.68
N GLU A 190 -19.91 7.35 4.87
CA GLU A 190 -19.86 8.42 3.87
C GLU A 190 -18.41 8.86 3.56
N LYS A 191 -17.54 8.89 4.56
CA LYS A 191 -16.12 9.20 4.38
C LYS A 191 -15.40 8.09 3.61
N VAL A 192 -15.63 6.83 4.00
CA VAL A 192 -15.09 5.67 3.32
C VAL A 192 -15.60 5.61 1.88
N ALA A 193 -16.88 5.84 1.64
CA ALA A 193 -17.46 5.86 0.30
C ALA A 193 -16.82 6.95 -0.58
N SER A 194 -16.67 8.17 -0.05
CA SER A 194 -16.02 9.27 -0.77
C SER A 194 -14.56 8.94 -1.10
N GLN A 195 -13.80 8.45 -0.13
CA GLN A 195 -12.40 8.11 -0.31
C GLN A 195 -12.22 6.96 -1.33
N THR A 196 -13.02 5.90 -1.22
CA THR A 196 -12.93 4.77 -2.14
C THR A 196 -13.40 5.14 -3.54
N ALA A 197 -14.43 5.97 -3.68
CA ALA A 197 -14.87 6.47 -4.99
C ALA A 197 -13.74 7.24 -5.71
N ALA A 198 -13.01 8.08 -4.98
CA ALA A 198 -11.87 8.81 -5.53
C ALA A 198 -10.72 7.88 -5.94
N LEU A 199 -10.34 6.93 -5.06
CA LEU A 199 -9.22 6.02 -5.30
C LEU A 199 -9.52 5.00 -6.41
N CYS A 200 -10.72 4.42 -6.43
CA CYS A 200 -11.09 3.36 -7.36
C CYS A 200 -11.17 3.84 -8.81
N ARG A 201 -11.38 5.12 -9.06
CA ARG A 201 -11.32 5.71 -10.41
C ARG A 201 -9.95 5.54 -11.06
N PHE A 202 -8.91 5.35 -10.27
CA PHE A 202 -7.53 5.25 -10.74
C PHE A 202 -6.91 3.87 -10.49
N CYS A 203 -7.69 2.91 -10.01
CA CYS A 203 -7.23 1.56 -9.71
C CYS A 203 -7.99 0.54 -10.56
N GLY A 204 -7.33 -0.11 -11.48
CA GLY A 204 -7.91 -1.15 -12.34
C GLY A 204 -8.18 -2.47 -11.62
N LYS A 205 -7.72 -2.59 -10.37
CA LYS A 205 -7.92 -3.80 -9.59
C LYS A 205 -9.40 -4.00 -9.24
N GLY A 206 -10.02 -4.98 -9.78
CA GLY A 206 -11.44 -5.28 -9.55
C GLY A 206 -12.32 -4.96 -10.75
N LEU A 207 -11.78 -4.35 -11.80
CA LEU A 207 -12.50 -4.23 -13.07
C LEU A 207 -12.45 -5.52 -13.87
N GLY A 208 -11.58 -6.48 -13.47
CA GLY A 208 -11.37 -7.66 -14.29
C GLY A 208 -10.99 -7.28 -15.73
N LEU A 209 -10.20 -6.20 -15.87
CA LEU A 209 -9.77 -5.73 -17.18
C LEU A 209 -9.15 -6.89 -17.93
N ASP A 210 -9.75 -7.26 -19.04
CA ASP A 210 -9.23 -8.27 -19.92
C ASP A 210 -7.92 -7.83 -20.59
N ARG A 211 -7.26 -8.75 -21.27
CA ARG A 211 -6.00 -8.46 -21.97
C ARG A 211 -6.14 -7.40 -23.05
N GLU A 212 -7.33 -7.20 -23.59
CA GLU A 212 -7.60 -6.23 -24.63
C GLU A 212 -7.57 -4.80 -24.08
N HIS A 213 -8.19 -4.55 -22.93
CA HIS A 213 -8.10 -3.26 -22.25
C HIS A 213 -6.67 -2.99 -21.73
N GLN A 214 -5.96 -4.02 -21.29
CA GLN A 214 -4.55 -3.89 -20.91
C GLN A 214 -3.63 -3.53 -22.09
N SER A 215 -3.97 -3.96 -23.31
CA SER A 215 -3.21 -3.65 -24.52
C SER A 215 -3.26 -2.17 -24.92
N GLN A 216 -4.25 -1.42 -24.44
CA GLN A 216 -4.36 0.03 -24.64
C GLN A 216 -3.46 0.84 -23.70
N CYS A 217 -2.86 0.20 -22.70
CA CYS A 217 -1.95 0.84 -21.78
C CYS A 217 -0.52 0.81 -22.33
N ARG A 218 0.19 1.94 -22.20
CA ARG A 218 1.62 1.98 -22.53
C ARG A 218 2.42 1.24 -21.47
N THR A 219 3.50 0.59 -21.90
CA THR A 219 4.42 -0.08 -20.99
C THR A 219 5.47 0.91 -20.48
N CYS A 220 5.63 0.96 -19.17
CA CYS A 220 6.64 1.76 -18.51
C CYS A 220 7.29 0.95 -17.40
N PHE A 221 8.62 0.96 -17.33
CA PHE A 221 9.37 0.12 -16.37
C PHE A 221 8.92 -1.35 -16.36
N GLY A 222 8.54 -1.87 -17.52
CA GLY A 222 7.95 -3.21 -17.64
C GLY A 222 6.55 -3.36 -17.08
N VAL A 223 5.87 -2.26 -16.74
CA VAL A 223 4.49 -2.19 -16.23
C VAL A 223 3.61 -1.49 -17.26
N ALA A 224 2.47 -2.10 -17.59
CA ALA A 224 1.46 -1.43 -18.40
C ALA A 224 0.78 -0.34 -17.57
N MET A 225 0.72 0.89 -18.11
CA MET A 225 0.13 2.05 -17.45
C MET A 225 -0.84 2.77 -18.39
N SER A 226 -2.00 3.14 -17.84
CA SER A 226 -2.91 4.06 -18.52
C SER A 226 -2.37 5.50 -18.49
N ALA A 227 -2.97 6.39 -19.32
CA ALA A 227 -2.47 7.75 -19.50
C ALA A 227 -2.31 8.56 -18.21
N THR A 228 -3.24 8.42 -17.25
CA THR A 228 -3.15 9.13 -15.98
C THR A 228 -1.95 8.67 -15.15
N TRP A 229 -1.73 7.37 -15.03
CA TRP A 229 -0.59 6.80 -14.33
C TRP A 229 0.74 7.15 -14.99
N GLN A 230 0.77 7.15 -16.31
CA GLN A 230 1.96 7.52 -17.06
C GLN A 230 2.36 8.98 -16.80
N ARG A 231 1.41 9.93 -16.90
CA ARG A 231 1.67 11.35 -16.59
C ARG A 231 2.17 11.53 -15.13
N ALA A 232 1.60 10.77 -14.18
CA ALA A 232 2.04 10.84 -12.80
C ALA A 232 3.47 10.30 -12.63
N ALA A 233 3.80 9.21 -13.30
CA ALA A 233 5.15 8.64 -13.28
C ALA A 233 6.16 9.60 -13.92
N GLU A 234 5.86 10.19 -15.09
CA GLU A 234 6.69 11.20 -15.76
C GLU A 234 6.96 12.41 -14.87
N ARG A 235 5.93 12.88 -14.14
CA ARG A 235 6.10 13.98 -13.16
C ARG A 235 7.08 13.60 -12.05
N LEU A 236 7.02 12.37 -11.54
CA LEU A 236 7.88 11.92 -10.44
C LEU A 236 9.32 11.65 -10.88
N THR A 237 9.52 11.22 -12.13
CA THR A 237 10.86 10.94 -12.68
C THR A 237 11.51 12.16 -13.31
N GLY A 238 10.78 13.27 -13.48
CA GLY A 238 11.29 14.51 -14.07
C GLY A 238 11.41 14.48 -15.59
N GLY A 239 10.78 13.52 -16.27
CA GLY A 239 10.87 13.42 -17.73
C GLY A 239 10.05 12.26 -18.31
N PRO A 240 10.04 12.14 -19.66
CA PRO A 240 9.36 11.04 -20.32
C PRO A 240 9.94 9.70 -19.85
N LEU A 241 9.04 8.75 -19.66
CA LEU A 241 9.41 7.39 -19.26
C LEU A 241 10.10 6.67 -20.43
N PRO A 242 11.14 5.87 -20.19
CA PRO A 242 11.85 5.13 -21.23
C PRO A 242 10.98 4.10 -21.94
#